data_dcf40577afdd3955a731437fdcb55118
#
_entry.id   dcf40577afdd3955a731437fdcb55118
#
_cell.length_a   1.000
_cell.length_b   1.000
_cell.length_c   1.000
_cell.angle_alpha   90.00
_cell.angle_beta   90.00
_cell.angle_gamma   90.00
#
_symmetry.space_group_name_H-M   'P 1'
#
loop_
_entity.id
_entity.type
_entity.pdbx_description
1 polymer ?
#
loop_
_entity_poly.entity_id
_entity_poly.type
_entity_poly.pdbx_seq_one_letter_code
_entity_poly.pdbx_strand_id
1 'polypeptide(L)'
;MSLKVAVIGGGNGGFATASQMALAGHEVHLFELPDFSANIAELKETPVIEVSAALLTGEARLAGVSCDPADGFSDCEIVLVTTQTLGHIPTARLIAHYVRLDQGIFLMPGTCGSVPFRQELDKAGAGGIVAECLSLPYACRKKGPRSVGISRSTGTMGLAAFPSERTGEALELFRKVYPGSFGMDNVLEVALCNANILLHPLPTLLSLSRIEFSKGEFYVYNEAYTPSVERAIEALDDEIRAILRKVGFPAPSCKALFEKRYGGPWDEMRAWFRSIGSKGPSGAKARYITEDVPGGVVLVSSMGRHYGIPTPVADAVISLAGAINGTDYRAEGRTLEFLGLDGLGVDGLRAFLRTGKRPVSKGV
;
A
#
# COMPACT_ATOMS: atom_id res chain seq x y z
N MET A 1 -6.21 25.74 -4.81
CA MET A 1 -6.91 25.96 -3.52
C MET A 1 -6.18 25.16 -2.45
N SER A 2 -6.04 25.72 -1.25
CA SER A 2 -5.54 24.96 -0.09
C SER A 2 -6.63 24.00 0.39
N LEU A 3 -6.27 22.75 0.71
CA LEU A 3 -7.17 21.75 1.27
C LEU A 3 -6.72 21.43 2.70
N LYS A 4 -7.63 20.94 3.53
CA LYS A 4 -7.30 20.31 4.80
C LYS A 4 -7.10 18.80 4.57
N VAL A 5 -5.91 18.32 4.89
CA VAL A 5 -5.48 16.94 4.62
C VAL A 5 -5.06 16.25 5.91
N ALA A 6 -5.69 15.13 6.23
CA ALA A 6 -5.20 14.23 7.27
C ALA A 6 -4.23 13.22 6.66
N VAL A 7 -3.08 13.03 7.30
CA VAL A 7 -2.16 11.94 7.00
C VAL A 7 -2.11 11.03 8.22
N ILE A 8 -2.34 9.72 8.04
CA ILE A 8 -2.30 8.75 9.14
C ILE A 8 -1.11 7.82 8.97
N GLY A 9 -0.25 7.79 9.98
CA GLY A 9 0.98 7.01 10.07
C GLY A 9 2.24 7.86 10.13
N GLY A 10 3.01 7.75 11.21
CA GLY A 10 4.27 8.47 11.47
C GLY A 10 5.53 7.76 10.94
N GLY A 11 5.36 6.84 9.98
CA GLY A 11 6.46 6.13 9.33
C GLY A 11 7.09 6.90 8.16
N ASN A 12 7.92 6.19 7.37
CA ASN A 12 8.58 6.78 6.19
C ASN A 12 7.57 7.42 5.22
N GLY A 13 6.48 6.69 4.93
CA GLY A 13 5.43 7.14 4.02
C GLY A 13 4.68 8.35 4.53
N GLY A 14 4.29 8.34 5.80
CA GLY A 14 3.55 9.43 6.41
C GLY A 14 4.32 10.73 6.45
N PHE A 15 5.60 10.69 6.85
CA PHE A 15 6.48 11.86 6.82
C PHE A 15 6.64 12.43 5.41
N ALA A 16 6.86 11.57 4.41
CA ALA A 16 6.96 12.02 3.03
C ALA A 16 5.65 12.62 2.51
N THR A 17 4.53 11.97 2.80
CA THR A 17 3.19 12.41 2.39
C THR A 17 2.83 13.75 3.06
N ALA A 18 2.97 13.84 4.38
CA ALA A 18 2.68 15.06 5.13
C ALA A 18 3.55 16.23 4.66
N SER A 19 4.85 15.97 4.44
CA SER A 19 5.77 16.98 3.95
C SER A 19 5.40 17.49 2.57
N GLN A 20 5.11 16.60 1.63
CA GLN A 20 4.74 17.03 0.27
C GLN A 20 3.44 17.79 0.23
N MET A 21 2.43 17.37 1.00
CA MET A 21 1.16 18.09 1.08
C MET A 21 1.34 19.48 1.69
N ALA A 22 2.12 19.62 2.77
CA ALA A 22 2.39 20.92 3.40
C ALA A 22 3.18 21.85 2.49
N LEU A 23 4.23 21.33 1.81
CA LEU A 23 5.01 22.11 0.85
C LEU A 23 4.23 22.48 -0.43
N ALA A 24 3.19 21.72 -0.76
CA ALA A 24 2.24 22.08 -1.82
C ALA A 24 1.21 23.14 -1.39
N GLY A 25 1.26 23.63 -0.12
CA GLY A 25 0.41 24.70 0.39
C GLY A 25 -0.93 24.20 0.98
N HIS A 26 -1.04 22.93 1.31
CA HIS A 26 -2.19 22.37 2.02
C HIS A 26 -2.03 22.52 3.55
N GLU A 27 -3.16 22.58 4.26
CA GLU A 27 -3.21 22.51 5.73
C GLU A 27 -3.17 21.03 6.13
N VAL A 28 -2.09 20.59 6.77
CA VAL A 28 -1.83 19.16 7.00
C VAL A 28 -1.87 18.82 8.49
N HIS A 29 -2.69 17.85 8.84
CA HIS A 29 -2.73 17.22 10.16
C HIS A 29 -2.15 15.81 10.08
N LEU A 30 -1.11 15.52 10.87
CA LEU A 30 -0.49 14.20 10.94
C LEU A 30 -1.03 13.45 12.17
N PHE A 31 -1.61 12.30 11.93
CA PHE A 31 -2.10 11.39 12.98
C PHE A 31 -1.27 10.12 13.04
N GLU A 32 -1.14 9.57 14.24
CA GLU A 32 -0.53 8.25 14.45
C GLU A 32 -1.42 7.40 15.36
N LEU A 33 -1.38 6.09 15.19
CA LEU A 33 -2.02 5.16 16.11
C LEU A 33 -1.40 5.31 17.52
N PRO A 34 -2.20 5.28 18.60
CA PRO A 34 -1.71 5.49 19.96
C PRO A 34 -0.54 4.59 20.34
N ASP A 35 -0.55 3.32 19.94
CA ASP A 35 0.53 2.35 20.22
C ASP A 35 1.86 2.72 19.54
N PHE A 36 1.84 3.59 18.54
CA PHE A 36 3.00 4.07 17.80
C PHE A 36 3.29 5.56 18.03
N SER A 37 2.74 6.15 19.09
CA SER A 37 2.87 7.59 19.42
C SER A 37 4.32 8.08 19.47
N ALA A 38 5.27 7.22 19.82
CA ALA A 38 6.69 7.52 19.80
C ALA A 38 7.22 7.97 18.42
N ASN A 39 6.58 7.52 17.33
CA ASN A 39 6.99 7.89 15.98
C ASN A 39 6.84 9.39 15.68
N ILE A 40 5.97 10.09 16.40
CA ILE A 40 5.63 11.50 16.20
C ILE A 40 5.88 12.37 17.44
N ALA A 41 6.54 11.84 18.47
CA ALA A 41 6.71 12.54 19.75
C ALA A 41 7.34 13.93 19.60
N GLU A 42 8.47 14.04 18.89
CA GLU A 42 9.16 15.32 18.66
C GLU A 42 8.36 16.26 17.74
N LEU A 43 7.54 15.73 16.83
CA LEU A 43 6.67 16.56 15.98
C LEU A 43 5.52 17.18 16.75
N LYS A 44 5.06 16.58 17.87
CA LYS A 44 4.04 17.18 18.74
C LYS A 44 4.57 18.45 19.39
N GLU A 45 5.85 18.50 19.72
CA GLU A 45 6.51 19.67 20.32
C GLU A 45 6.87 20.71 19.23
N THR A 46 7.36 20.25 18.09
CA THR A 46 7.77 21.10 16.96
C THR A 46 7.21 20.53 15.67
N PRO A 47 6.06 20.99 15.18
CA PRO A 47 5.35 20.43 14.03
C PRO A 47 5.99 20.84 12.70
N VAL A 48 7.28 20.55 12.55
CA VAL A 48 8.07 20.88 11.36
C VAL A 48 8.87 19.63 10.95
N ILE A 49 8.71 19.20 9.70
CA ILE A 49 9.49 18.14 9.10
C ILE A 49 10.54 18.75 8.17
N GLU A 50 11.81 18.45 8.42
CA GLU A 50 12.92 18.77 7.53
C GLU A 50 12.92 17.80 6.35
N VAL A 51 12.85 18.34 5.14
CA VAL A 51 12.79 17.55 3.90
C VAL A 51 14.09 17.69 3.13
N SER A 52 14.71 16.56 2.81
CA SER A 52 15.80 16.49 1.85
C SER A 52 15.37 15.64 0.66
N ALA A 53 15.26 16.26 -0.51
CA ALA A 53 14.85 15.58 -1.74
C ALA A 53 15.64 16.11 -2.92
N ALA A 54 15.75 15.29 -3.98
CA ALA A 54 16.42 15.70 -5.22
C ALA A 54 15.74 16.91 -5.89
N LEU A 55 14.42 17.06 -5.69
CA LEU A 55 13.60 18.09 -6.32
C LEU A 55 12.93 19.06 -5.35
N LEU A 56 12.98 18.80 -4.04
CA LEU A 56 12.25 19.58 -3.04
C LEU A 56 12.97 19.51 -1.70
N THR A 57 13.66 20.55 -1.33
CA THR A 57 14.31 20.69 -0.03
C THR A 57 13.66 21.83 0.73
N GLY A 58 13.39 21.66 2.03
CA GLY A 58 12.80 22.72 2.83
C GLY A 58 12.23 22.23 4.15
N GLU A 59 11.51 23.10 4.84
CA GLU A 59 10.76 22.83 6.07
C GLU A 59 9.27 22.72 5.78
N ALA A 60 8.69 21.56 6.05
CA ALA A 60 7.26 21.33 5.94
C ALA A 60 6.61 21.58 7.32
N ARG A 61 5.84 22.67 7.44
CA ARG A 61 5.09 23.00 8.66
C ARG A 61 3.74 22.33 8.63
N LEU A 62 3.44 21.57 9.69
CA LEU A 62 2.16 20.89 9.88
C LEU A 62 1.22 21.76 10.70
N ALA A 63 -0.07 21.71 10.40
CA ALA A 63 -1.12 22.41 11.15
C ALA A 63 -1.41 21.72 12.49
N GLY A 64 -1.29 20.39 12.54
CA GLY A 64 -1.49 19.60 13.75
C GLY A 64 -0.75 18.28 13.72
N VAL A 65 -0.43 17.75 14.91
CA VAL A 65 0.17 16.42 15.10
C VAL A 65 -0.46 15.78 16.33
N SER A 66 -1.19 14.67 16.16
CA SER A 66 -1.92 14.05 17.25
C SER A 66 -2.03 12.51 17.13
N CYS A 67 -2.43 11.86 18.22
CA CYS A 67 -2.92 10.48 18.21
C CYS A 67 -4.43 10.41 18.44
N ASP A 68 -5.08 11.56 18.66
CA ASP A 68 -6.52 11.66 18.87
C ASP A 68 -7.18 12.31 17.64
N PRO A 69 -8.10 11.61 16.95
CA PRO A 69 -8.83 12.18 15.82
C PRO A 69 -9.73 13.37 16.19
N ALA A 70 -10.05 13.56 17.46
CA ALA A 70 -10.78 14.75 17.92
C ALA A 70 -10.02 16.05 17.60
N ASP A 71 -8.69 15.99 17.42
CA ASP A 71 -7.82 17.12 17.12
C ASP A 71 -7.86 17.55 15.64
N GLY A 72 -9.06 17.70 15.07
CA GLY A 72 -9.25 18.30 13.75
C GLY A 72 -9.37 17.31 12.58
N PHE A 73 -9.47 16.00 12.84
CA PHE A 73 -9.63 15.00 11.75
C PHE A 73 -10.91 15.24 10.93
N SER A 74 -12.03 15.54 11.58
CA SER A 74 -13.31 15.76 10.88
C SER A 74 -13.30 16.97 9.96
N ASP A 75 -12.38 17.92 10.13
CA ASP A 75 -12.27 19.09 9.26
C ASP A 75 -11.56 18.77 7.93
N CYS A 76 -10.81 17.67 7.88
CA CYS A 76 -10.04 17.30 6.71
C CYS A 76 -10.94 16.77 5.57
N GLU A 77 -10.69 17.20 4.34
CA GLU A 77 -11.42 16.74 3.16
C GLU A 77 -10.86 15.42 2.62
N ILE A 78 -9.56 15.24 2.75
CA ILE A 78 -8.80 14.11 2.23
C ILE A 78 -8.03 13.47 3.38
N VAL A 79 -8.12 12.14 3.47
CA VAL A 79 -7.41 11.32 4.44
C VAL A 79 -6.47 10.38 3.69
N LEU A 80 -5.16 10.51 3.92
CA LEU A 80 -4.12 9.71 3.29
C LEU A 80 -3.56 8.73 4.34
N VAL A 81 -3.94 7.46 4.24
CA VAL A 81 -3.54 6.40 5.17
C VAL A 81 -2.26 5.76 4.66
N THR A 82 -1.17 5.89 5.42
CA THR A 82 0.16 5.38 5.08
C THR A 82 0.66 4.32 6.07
N THR A 83 -0.23 3.84 6.92
CA THR A 83 0.05 2.73 7.83
C THR A 83 0.33 1.46 7.06
N GLN A 84 1.08 0.56 7.67
CA GLN A 84 1.26 -0.78 7.11
C GLN A 84 -0.08 -1.54 7.03
N THR A 85 -0.11 -2.60 6.24
CA THR A 85 -1.28 -3.42 5.98
C THR A 85 -2.02 -3.88 7.25
N LEU A 86 -1.27 -4.26 8.30
CA LEU A 86 -1.82 -4.64 9.60
C LEU A 86 -2.44 -3.46 10.37
N GLY A 87 -2.04 -2.24 10.06
CA GLY A 87 -2.57 -1.02 10.65
C GLY A 87 -3.92 -0.56 10.07
N HIS A 88 -4.40 -1.13 8.96
CA HIS A 88 -5.62 -0.65 8.29
C HIS A 88 -6.86 -0.80 9.18
N ILE A 89 -7.08 -1.96 9.79
CA ILE A 89 -8.24 -2.19 10.68
C ILE A 89 -8.16 -1.31 11.95
N PRO A 90 -7.04 -1.27 12.69
CA PRO A 90 -6.89 -0.33 13.80
C PRO A 90 -7.11 1.13 13.40
N THR A 91 -6.61 1.55 12.24
CA THR A 91 -6.85 2.90 11.72
C THR A 91 -8.34 3.16 11.49
N ALA A 92 -9.04 2.24 10.81
CA ALA A 92 -10.47 2.38 10.56
C ALA A 92 -11.26 2.54 11.86
N ARG A 93 -10.96 1.72 12.88
CA ARG A 93 -11.60 1.79 14.20
C ARG A 93 -11.33 3.12 14.91
N LEU A 94 -10.09 3.60 14.85
CA LEU A 94 -9.69 4.85 15.48
C LEU A 94 -10.48 6.03 14.93
N ILE A 95 -10.66 6.11 13.60
CA ILE A 95 -11.27 7.27 12.95
C ILE A 95 -12.77 7.16 12.74
N ALA A 96 -13.38 5.98 12.95
CA ALA A 96 -14.75 5.68 12.50
C ALA A 96 -15.79 6.71 12.95
N HIS A 97 -15.72 7.17 14.21
CA HIS A 97 -16.68 8.14 14.75
C HIS A 97 -16.46 9.60 14.27
N TYR A 98 -15.37 9.85 13.56
CA TYR A 98 -14.99 11.17 13.06
C TYR A 98 -15.13 11.31 11.55
N VAL A 99 -15.40 10.21 10.84
CA VAL A 99 -15.49 10.19 9.37
C VAL A 99 -16.81 10.82 8.90
N ARG A 100 -16.70 11.80 7.99
CA ARG A 100 -17.86 12.41 7.32
C ARG A 100 -18.21 11.69 6.02
N LEU A 101 -19.43 11.91 5.53
CA LEU A 101 -19.94 11.28 4.30
C LEU A 101 -19.16 11.65 3.04
N ASP A 102 -18.62 12.87 3.00
CA ASP A 102 -17.94 13.49 1.85
C ASP A 102 -16.42 13.35 1.88
N GLN A 103 -15.87 12.77 2.96
CA GLN A 103 -14.43 12.57 3.06
C GLN A 103 -13.92 11.47 2.12
N GLY A 104 -12.79 11.74 1.44
CA GLY A 104 -12.04 10.73 0.70
C GLY A 104 -10.95 10.11 1.56
N ILE A 105 -10.98 8.79 1.73
CA ILE A 105 -10.00 8.02 2.52
C ILE A 105 -9.21 7.11 1.58
N PHE A 106 -7.90 7.30 1.50
CA PHE A 106 -7.03 6.64 0.53
C PHE A 106 -5.93 5.84 1.24
N LEU A 107 -5.95 4.51 1.11
CA LEU A 107 -4.92 3.62 1.64
C LEU A 107 -3.74 3.55 0.65
N MET A 108 -2.54 3.85 1.10
CA MET A 108 -1.34 3.95 0.25
C MET A 108 -0.15 3.14 0.79
N PRO A 109 0.07 1.88 0.32
CA PRO A 109 -0.79 1.05 -0.53
C PRO A 109 -1.93 0.39 0.24
N GLY A 110 -2.99 -0.03 -0.49
CA GLY A 110 -4.13 -0.70 0.14
C GLY A 110 -3.97 -2.22 0.27
N THR A 111 -3.51 -2.89 -0.78
CA THR A 111 -3.40 -4.36 -0.85
C THR A 111 -4.68 -5.06 -0.38
N CYS A 112 -5.82 -4.68 -0.98
CA CYS A 112 -7.19 -5.12 -0.63
C CYS A 112 -7.63 -4.77 0.81
N GLY A 113 -6.95 -3.79 1.44
CA GLY A 113 -7.27 -3.33 2.79
C GLY A 113 -8.52 -2.47 2.88
N SER A 114 -8.96 -1.89 1.77
CA SER A 114 -10.17 -1.10 1.69
C SER A 114 -11.43 -1.90 2.01
N VAL A 115 -11.46 -3.20 1.74
CA VAL A 115 -12.59 -4.08 2.07
C VAL A 115 -12.80 -4.17 3.59
N PRO A 116 -11.84 -4.68 4.39
CA PRO A 116 -12.01 -4.72 5.84
C PRO A 116 -12.06 -3.32 6.47
N PHE A 117 -11.41 -2.32 5.88
CA PHE A 117 -11.49 -0.93 6.33
C PHE A 117 -12.93 -0.41 6.23
N ARG A 118 -13.59 -0.60 5.09
CA ARG A 118 -15.00 -0.22 4.89
C ARG A 118 -15.93 -0.97 5.86
N GLN A 119 -15.69 -2.26 6.07
CA GLN A 119 -16.47 -3.05 7.00
C GLN A 119 -16.42 -2.50 8.45
N GLU A 120 -15.25 -2.04 8.91
CA GLU A 120 -15.12 -1.41 10.23
C GLU A 120 -15.86 -0.06 10.30
N LEU A 121 -15.79 0.74 9.24
CA LEU A 121 -16.56 1.99 9.18
C LEU A 121 -18.07 1.72 9.14
N ASP A 122 -18.53 0.70 8.41
CA ASP A 122 -19.94 0.32 8.34
C ASP A 122 -20.49 -0.14 9.69
N LYS A 123 -19.71 -0.89 10.48
CA LYS A 123 -20.07 -1.27 11.87
C LYS A 123 -20.32 -0.06 12.76
N ALA A 124 -19.63 1.02 12.52
CA ALA A 124 -19.79 2.28 13.25
C ALA A 124 -20.84 3.22 12.63
N GLY A 125 -21.49 2.82 11.53
CA GLY A 125 -22.41 3.69 10.79
C GLY A 125 -21.72 4.88 10.10
N ALA A 126 -20.40 4.82 9.90
CA ALA A 126 -19.62 5.91 9.33
C ALA A 126 -19.69 5.93 7.80
N GLY A 127 -19.65 7.14 7.23
CA GLY A 127 -19.67 7.38 5.79
C GLY A 127 -18.29 7.31 5.13
N GLY A 128 -18.04 8.28 4.26
CA GLY A 128 -16.78 8.44 3.54
C GLY A 128 -16.65 7.57 2.29
N ILE A 129 -15.68 7.94 1.45
CA ILE A 129 -15.31 7.22 0.24
C ILE A 129 -13.98 6.53 0.53
N VAL A 130 -13.99 5.20 0.64
CA VAL A 130 -12.76 4.43 0.88
C VAL A 130 -12.19 3.95 -0.45
N ALA A 131 -10.94 4.28 -0.71
CA ALA A 131 -10.23 3.84 -1.91
C ALA A 131 -8.82 3.34 -1.53
N GLU A 132 -8.20 2.59 -2.41
CA GLU A 132 -6.82 2.18 -2.24
C GLU A 132 -5.99 2.46 -3.50
N CYS A 133 -4.73 2.74 -3.27
CA CYS A 133 -3.74 3.03 -4.30
C CYS A 133 -2.82 1.84 -4.52
N LEU A 134 -2.30 1.72 -5.74
CA LEU A 134 -1.33 0.70 -6.14
C LEU A 134 -0.10 0.64 -5.22
N SER A 135 0.33 1.79 -4.70
CA SER A 135 1.56 1.90 -3.91
C SER A 135 1.62 3.25 -3.21
N LEU A 136 2.72 3.52 -2.52
CA LEU A 136 3.07 4.85 -2.05
C LEU A 136 3.69 5.64 -3.22
N PRO A 137 3.34 6.94 -3.43
CA PRO A 137 3.90 7.72 -4.53
C PRO A 137 5.37 8.13 -4.33
N TYR A 138 6.00 7.69 -3.26
CA TYR A 138 7.35 8.10 -2.86
C TYR A 138 8.31 6.93 -2.72
N ALA A 139 9.56 7.14 -3.15
CA ALA A 139 10.72 6.43 -2.64
C ALA A 139 11.33 7.32 -1.53
N CYS A 140 11.13 6.96 -0.26
CA CYS A 140 11.43 7.81 0.88
C CYS A 140 11.93 7.04 2.08
N ARG A 141 12.66 7.74 2.98
CA ARG A 141 13.12 7.19 4.25
C ARG A 141 13.26 8.28 5.31
N LYS A 142 12.76 8.04 6.52
CA LYS A 142 13.06 8.90 7.68
C LYS A 142 14.57 8.88 7.93
N LYS A 143 15.13 10.06 8.17
CA LYS A 143 16.55 10.25 8.50
C LYS A 143 16.75 10.62 9.97
N GLY A 144 15.69 10.98 10.64
CA GLY A 144 15.65 11.36 12.05
C GLY A 144 14.21 11.53 12.53
N PRO A 145 14.01 11.91 13.79
CA PRO A 145 12.69 12.04 14.39
C PRO A 145 11.78 13.07 13.70
N ARG A 146 12.38 14.10 13.08
CA ARG A 146 11.69 15.17 12.35
C ARG A 146 12.24 15.37 10.93
N SER A 147 12.92 14.39 10.36
CA SER A 147 13.49 14.54 9.02
C SER A 147 13.20 13.36 8.11
N VAL A 148 12.98 13.66 6.81
CA VAL A 148 12.70 12.66 5.77
C VAL A 148 13.51 12.95 4.50
N GLY A 149 14.08 11.90 3.93
CA GLY A 149 14.66 11.91 2.60
C GLY A 149 13.67 11.38 1.58
N ILE A 150 13.43 12.12 0.49
CA ILE A 150 12.58 11.69 -0.63
C ILE A 150 13.45 11.62 -1.87
N SER A 151 13.77 10.40 -2.34
CA SER A 151 14.61 10.21 -3.51
C SER A 151 13.82 10.30 -4.82
N ARG A 152 12.54 9.99 -4.79
CA ARG A 152 11.63 10.13 -5.93
C ARG A 152 10.19 10.33 -5.46
N SER A 153 9.45 11.13 -6.24
CA SER A 153 8.00 11.28 -6.15
C SER A 153 7.37 11.06 -7.53
N THR A 154 6.22 10.41 -7.58
CA THR A 154 5.42 10.28 -8.79
C THR A 154 4.09 11.00 -8.58
N GLY A 155 3.72 11.89 -9.49
CA GLY A 155 2.41 12.56 -9.48
C GLY A 155 1.26 11.67 -9.99
N THR A 156 1.57 10.41 -10.35
CA THR A 156 0.62 9.50 -11.01
C THR A 156 0.44 8.25 -10.15
N MET A 157 -0.83 7.91 -9.87
CA MET A 157 -1.18 6.74 -9.08
C MET A 157 -2.45 6.08 -9.61
N GLY A 158 -2.41 4.76 -9.79
CA GLY A 158 -3.61 3.98 -10.02
C GLY A 158 -4.37 3.76 -8.71
N LEU A 159 -5.68 3.91 -8.73
CA LEU A 159 -6.53 3.68 -7.56
C LEU A 159 -7.91 3.14 -7.94
N ALA A 160 -8.55 2.47 -6.99
CA ALA A 160 -9.97 2.14 -7.05
C ALA A 160 -10.62 2.32 -5.67
N ALA A 161 -11.91 2.63 -5.66
CA ALA A 161 -12.71 2.65 -4.44
C ALA A 161 -13.30 1.27 -4.11
N PHE A 162 -13.70 1.09 -2.87
CA PHE A 162 -14.59 0.02 -2.47
C PHE A 162 -15.83 0.59 -1.79
N PRO A 163 -17.03 0.35 -2.36
CA PRO A 163 -17.31 -0.34 -3.64
C PRO A 163 -16.80 0.44 -4.87
N SER A 164 -16.49 -0.30 -5.97
CA SER A 164 -15.81 0.32 -7.11
C SER A 164 -16.70 1.22 -7.98
N GLU A 165 -18.02 1.18 -7.81
CA GLU A 165 -18.94 2.17 -8.41
C GLU A 165 -18.65 3.61 -7.94
N ARG A 166 -17.94 3.79 -6.80
CA ARG A 166 -17.50 5.07 -6.28
C ARG A 166 -16.09 5.49 -6.73
N THR A 167 -15.45 4.73 -7.62
CA THR A 167 -14.07 5.03 -8.09
C THR A 167 -14.00 6.41 -8.78
N GLY A 168 -15.02 6.82 -9.51
CA GLY A 168 -15.08 8.15 -10.13
C GLY A 168 -15.01 9.28 -9.11
N GLU A 169 -15.83 9.22 -8.06
CA GLU A 169 -15.85 10.19 -6.97
C GLU A 169 -14.50 10.21 -6.21
N ALA A 170 -13.96 9.02 -5.90
CA ALA A 170 -12.65 8.91 -5.24
C ALA A 170 -11.54 9.55 -6.09
N LEU A 171 -11.55 9.30 -7.40
CA LEU A 171 -10.55 9.81 -8.32
C LEU A 171 -10.61 11.34 -8.44
N GLU A 172 -11.78 11.93 -8.47
CA GLU A 172 -11.96 13.39 -8.47
C GLU A 172 -11.36 14.03 -7.22
N LEU A 173 -11.60 13.45 -6.05
CA LEU A 173 -11.01 13.94 -4.79
C LEU A 173 -9.49 13.75 -4.78
N PHE A 174 -9.01 12.56 -5.16
CA PHE A 174 -7.58 12.25 -5.10
C PHE A 174 -6.75 13.10 -6.07
N ARG A 175 -7.31 13.44 -7.23
CA ARG A 175 -6.66 14.32 -8.23
C ARG A 175 -6.43 15.75 -7.73
N LYS A 176 -7.12 16.19 -6.69
CA LYS A 176 -6.85 17.49 -6.07
C LYS A 176 -5.43 17.54 -5.45
N VAL A 177 -4.88 16.39 -5.05
CA VAL A 177 -3.54 16.26 -4.44
C VAL A 177 -2.54 15.49 -5.33
N TYR A 178 -3.02 14.61 -6.22
CA TYR A 178 -2.20 13.84 -7.18
C TYR A 178 -2.83 13.90 -8.57
N PRO A 179 -2.67 15.00 -9.33
CA PRO A 179 -3.42 15.28 -10.56
C PRO A 179 -3.30 14.24 -11.67
N GLY A 180 -2.14 13.56 -11.76
CA GLY A 180 -1.89 12.54 -12.80
C GLY A 180 -2.53 11.18 -12.53
N SER A 181 -3.31 11.01 -11.45
CA SER A 181 -3.86 9.71 -11.05
C SER A 181 -4.96 9.21 -11.98
N PHE A 182 -5.11 7.89 -12.04
CA PHE A 182 -6.07 7.22 -12.91
C PHE A 182 -6.86 6.13 -12.17
N GLY A 183 -8.11 5.90 -12.61
CA GLY A 183 -8.96 4.85 -12.06
C GLY A 183 -8.55 3.46 -12.56
N MET A 184 -8.73 2.47 -11.70
CA MET A 184 -8.68 1.04 -12.00
C MET A 184 -10.06 0.42 -11.78
N ASP A 185 -10.29 -0.79 -12.27
CA ASP A 185 -11.64 -1.39 -12.27
C ASP A 185 -12.16 -1.65 -10.83
N ASN A 186 -11.27 -2.11 -9.95
CA ASN A 186 -11.63 -2.43 -8.56
C ASN A 186 -10.40 -2.61 -7.67
N VAL A 187 -10.63 -2.70 -6.36
CA VAL A 187 -9.57 -2.80 -5.36
C VAL A 187 -8.77 -4.10 -5.41
N LEU A 188 -9.34 -5.18 -5.92
CA LEU A 188 -8.63 -6.45 -6.08
C LEU A 188 -7.62 -6.37 -7.24
N GLU A 189 -7.97 -5.71 -8.34
CA GLU A 189 -7.02 -5.38 -9.40
C GLU A 189 -5.88 -4.51 -8.85
N VAL A 190 -6.21 -3.45 -8.09
CA VAL A 190 -5.21 -2.59 -7.46
C VAL A 190 -4.26 -3.40 -6.58
N ALA A 191 -4.81 -4.28 -5.72
CA ALA A 191 -4.02 -5.09 -4.81
C ALA A 191 -3.07 -6.04 -5.55
N LEU A 192 -3.56 -6.77 -6.55
CA LEU A 192 -2.76 -7.73 -7.32
C LEU A 192 -1.73 -7.07 -8.25
N CYS A 193 -1.99 -5.83 -8.66
CA CYS A 193 -1.04 -5.01 -9.42
C CYS A 193 -0.04 -4.25 -8.54
N ASN A 194 -0.05 -4.43 -7.21
CA ASN A 194 0.95 -3.84 -6.33
C ASN A 194 2.31 -4.51 -6.51
N ALA A 195 3.25 -3.78 -7.10
CA ALA A 195 4.58 -4.29 -7.40
C ALA A 195 5.38 -4.76 -6.18
N ASN A 196 5.05 -4.31 -4.97
CA ASN A 196 5.74 -4.72 -3.75
C ASN A 196 5.63 -6.23 -3.52
N ILE A 197 4.49 -6.85 -3.87
CA ILE A 197 4.28 -8.29 -3.77
C ILE A 197 5.35 -9.09 -4.53
N LEU A 198 5.77 -8.56 -5.68
CA LEU A 198 6.78 -9.17 -6.55
C LEU A 198 8.21 -8.79 -6.14
N LEU A 199 8.41 -7.50 -5.84
CA LEU A 199 9.74 -6.92 -5.74
C LEU A 199 10.33 -6.96 -4.32
N HIS A 200 9.56 -7.32 -3.31
CA HIS A 200 10.05 -7.36 -1.94
C HIS A 200 10.30 -8.78 -1.41
N PRO A 201 9.29 -9.67 -1.27
CA PRO A 201 9.47 -10.94 -0.57
C PRO A 201 10.50 -11.86 -1.23
N LEU A 202 10.28 -12.16 -2.51
CA LEU A 202 11.08 -13.15 -3.23
C LEU A 202 12.57 -12.76 -3.35
N PRO A 203 12.94 -11.53 -3.79
CA PRO A 203 14.34 -11.12 -3.80
C PRO A 203 14.97 -11.10 -2.40
N THR A 204 14.20 -10.71 -1.38
CA THR A 204 14.68 -10.69 0.01
C THR A 204 14.97 -12.10 0.50
N LEU A 205 14.05 -13.06 0.33
CA LEU A 205 14.23 -14.45 0.75
C LEU A 205 15.44 -15.09 0.08
N LEU A 206 15.60 -14.86 -1.23
CA LEU A 206 16.75 -15.41 -1.98
C LEU A 206 18.09 -14.75 -1.62
N SER A 207 18.06 -13.61 -0.92
CA SER A 207 19.26 -12.88 -0.51
C SER A 207 19.52 -12.89 1.00
N LEU A 208 18.71 -13.61 1.80
CA LEU A 208 18.81 -13.55 3.27
C LEU A 208 20.18 -13.88 3.83
N SER A 209 20.83 -14.92 3.32
CA SER A 209 22.18 -15.29 3.76
C SER A 209 23.19 -14.14 3.55
N ARG A 210 23.07 -13.43 2.41
CA ARG A 210 23.91 -12.25 2.13
C ARG A 210 23.57 -11.06 3.02
N ILE A 211 22.26 -10.82 3.26
CA ILE A 211 21.77 -9.74 4.12
C ILE A 211 22.28 -9.93 5.56
N GLU A 212 22.11 -11.12 6.11
CA GLU A 212 22.52 -11.44 7.49
C GLU A 212 24.04 -11.45 7.65
N PHE A 213 24.78 -12.05 6.70
CA PHE A 213 26.23 -12.05 6.69
C PHE A 213 26.81 -10.63 6.69
N SER A 214 26.19 -9.70 5.93
CA SER A 214 26.63 -8.30 5.86
C SER A 214 26.11 -7.42 7.01
N LYS A 215 25.33 -7.97 7.95
CA LYS A 215 24.68 -7.23 9.02
C LYS A 215 23.83 -6.06 8.50
N GLY A 216 23.16 -6.26 7.36
CA GLY A 216 22.30 -5.27 6.71
C GLY A 216 23.03 -4.28 5.78
N GLU A 217 24.34 -4.42 5.57
CA GLU A 217 25.04 -3.73 4.48
C GLU A 217 24.74 -4.41 3.14
N PHE A 218 23.53 -4.13 2.65
CA PHE A 218 22.94 -4.77 1.49
C PHE A 218 22.15 -3.76 0.66
N TYR A 219 22.40 -3.73 -0.63
CA TYR A 219 21.78 -2.81 -1.58
C TYR A 219 20.84 -3.60 -2.50
N VAL A 220 19.55 -3.60 -2.17
CA VAL A 220 18.57 -4.51 -2.76
C VAL A 220 18.54 -4.46 -4.30
N TYR A 221 18.53 -3.28 -4.90
CA TYR A 221 18.47 -3.15 -6.37
C TYR A 221 19.78 -3.50 -7.08
N ASN A 222 20.90 -3.47 -6.36
CA ASN A 222 22.22 -3.80 -6.90
C ASN A 222 22.53 -5.29 -6.77
N GLU A 223 22.16 -5.89 -5.64
CA GLU A 223 22.64 -7.21 -5.25
C GLU A 223 21.55 -8.30 -5.41
N ALA A 224 20.25 -7.99 -5.18
CA ALA A 224 19.20 -9.00 -5.23
C ALA A 224 18.67 -9.29 -6.64
N TYR A 225 18.66 -8.32 -7.53
CA TYR A 225 18.04 -8.47 -8.85
C TYR A 225 19.04 -9.03 -9.86
N THR A 226 19.44 -10.28 -9.65
CA THR A 226 20.24 -11.07 -10.60
C THR A 226 19.34 -11.69 -11.68
N PRO A 227 19.87 -12.10 -12.84
CA PRO A 227 19.05 -12.70 -13.90
C PRO A 227 18.21 -13.91 -13.45
N SER A 228 18.69 -14.70 -12.47
CA SER A 228 17.95 -15.84 -11.93
C SER A 228 16.79 -15.39 -11.02
N VAL A 229 17.01 -14.37 -10.20
CA VAL A 229 15.97 -13.81 -9.34
C VAL A 229 14.91 -13.09 -10.17
N GLU A 230 15.31 -12.38 -11.23
CA GLU A 230 14.38 -11.75 -12.16
C GLU A 230 13.46 -12.75 -12.83
N ARG A 231 13.97 -13.92 -13.28
CA ARG A 231 13.12 -15.00 -13.82
C ARG A 231 12.13 -15.54 -12.80
N ALA A 232 12.51 -15.62 -11.54
CA ALA A 232 11.60 -16.05 -10.47
C ALA A 232 10.51 -14.99 -10.17
N ILE A 233 10.85 -13.70 -10.26
CA ILE A 233 9.86 -12.59 -10.17
C ILE A 233 8.89 -12.67 -11.36
N GLU A 234 9.37 -12.89 -12.57
CA GLU A 234 8.54 -13.03 -13.77
C GLU A 234 7.58 -14.23 -13.63
N ALA A 235 8.03 -15.34 -13.08
CA ALA A 235 7.17 -16.50 -12.82
C ALA A 235 6.05 -16.18 -11.80
N LEU A 236 6.35 -15.43 -10.75
CA LEU A 236 5.32 -14.96 -9.79
C LEU A 236 4.37 -13.95 -10.44
N ASP A 237 4.87 -13.05 -11.29
CA ASP A 237 4.04 -12.13 -12.07
C ASP A 237 3.07 -12.87 -13.01
N ASP A 238 3.53 -13.94 -13.64
CA ASP A 238 2.69 -14.79 -14.50
C ASP A 238 1.57 -15.51 -13.73
N GLU A 239 1.81 -15.96 -12.50
CA GLU A 239 0.79 -16.50 -11.59
C GLU A 239 -0.28 -15.45 -11.29
N ILE A 240 0.13 -14.24 -10.93
CA ILE A 240 -0.79 -13.11 -10.66
C ILE A 240 -1.61 -12.78 -11.90
N ARG A 241 -0.97 -12.68 -13.05
CA ARG A 241 -1.64 -12.39 -14.32
C ARG A 241 -2.61 -13.48 -14.75
N ALA A 242 -2.29 -14.75 -14.45
CA ALA A 242 -3.21 -15.87 -14.71
C ALA A 242 -4.49 -15.73 -13.85
N ILE A 243 -4.36 -15.35 -12.58
CA ILE A 243 -5.49 -15.06 -11.70
C ILE A 243 -6.31 -13.89 -12.22
N LEU A 244 -5.66 -12.75 -12.54
CA LEU A 244 -6.35 -11.58 -13.08
C LEU A 244 -7.17 -11.91 -14.33
N ARG A 245 -6.57 -12.64 -15.28
CA ARG A 245 -7.28 -13.11 -16.49
C ARG A 245 -8.46 -14.01 -16.16
N LYS A 246 -8.29 -14.93 -15.20
CA LYS A 246 -9.36 -15.86 -14.78
C LYS A 246 -10.57 -15.14 -14.22
N VAL A 247 -10.36 -14.08 -13.45
CA VAL A 247 -11.47 -13.28 -12.87
C VAL A 247 -11.93 -12.13 -13.78
N GLY A 248 -11.35 -12.02 -15.01
CA GLY A 248 -11.76 -11.08 -16.04
C GLY A 248 -11.34 -9.64 -15.77
N PHE A 249 -10.18 -9.43 -15.13
CA PHE A 249 -9.59 -8.12 -14.92
C PHE A 249 -8.40 -7.90 -15.87
N PRO A 250 -8.02 -6.61 -16.13
CA PRO A 250 -6.79 -6.30 -16.83
C PRO A 250 -5.59 -6.99 -16.18
N ALA A 251 -4.70 -7.56 -16.99
CA ALA A 251 -3.56 -8.33 -16.51
C ALA A 251 -2.24 -7.78 -17.09
N PRO A 252 -1.90 -6.50 -16.82
CA PRO A 252 -0.63 -5.95 -17.25
C PRO A 252 0.52 -6.62 -16.51
N SER A 253 1.70 -6.72 -17.13
CA SER A 253 2.89 -7.16 -16.42
C SER A 253 3.37 -6.10 -15.44
N CYS A 254 4.06 -6.53 -14.38
CA CYS A 254 4.71 -5.61 -13.44
C CYS A 254 5.62 -4.61 -14.18
N LYS A 255 6.35 -5.06 -15.16
CA LYS A 255 7.20 -4.24 -16.04
C LYS A 255 6.38 -3.13 -16.73
N ALA A 256 5.27 -3.46 -17.37
CA ALA A 256 4.41 -2.49 -18.04
C ALA A 256 3.79 -1.47 -17.06
N LEU A 257 3.43 -1.90 -15.85
CA LEU A 257 2.93 -1.00 -14.81
C LEU A 257 4.03 -0.03 -14.32
N PHE A 258 5.25 -0.50 -14.20
CA PHE A 258 6.39 0.34 -13.86
C PHE A 258 6.67 1.39 -14.93
N GLU A 259 6.70 0.98 -16.19
CA GLU A 259 6.88 1.88 -17.33
C GLU A 259 5.80 2.97 -17.37
N LYS A 260 4.53 2.58 -17.18
CA LYS A 260 3.41 3.53 -17.08
C LYS A 260 3.56 4.50 -15.89
N ARG A 261 3.97 3.98 -14.72
CA ARG A 261 4.07 4.77 -13.48
C ARG A 261 5.20 5.78 -13.52
N TYR A 262 6.32 5.41 -14.10
CA TYR A 262 7.55 6.21 -14.05
C TYR A 262 7.86 6.93 -15.36
N GLY A 263 7.14 6.62 -16.43
CA GLY A 263 7.21 7.32 -17.72
C GLY A 263 8.49 7.04 -18.51
N GLY A 264 9.08 5.85 -18.37
CA GLY A 264 10.29 5.48 -19.12
C GLY A 264 10.45 3.96 -19.26
N PRO A 265 11.35 3.49 -20.13
CA PRO A 265 11.63 2.09 -20.34
C PRO A 265 12.13 1.39 -19.06
N TRP A 266 11.77 0.12 -18.90
CA TRP A 266 12.16 -0.69 -17.73
C TRP A 266 13.67 -0.67 -17.45
N ASP A 267 14.51 -0.77 -18.48
CA ASP A 267 15.97 -0.83 -18.32
C ASP A 267 16.55 0.49 -17.78
N GLU A 268 16.02 1.64 -18.19
CA GLU A 268 16.40 2.95 -17.65
C GLU A 268 16.00 3.10 -16.18
N MET A 269 14.79 2.65 -15.87
CA MET A 269 14.29 2.63 -14.50
C MET A 269 15.15 1.76 -13.60
N ARG A 270 15.50 0.57 -14.06
CA ARG A 270 16.36 -0.38 -13.37
C ARG A 270 17.77 0.21 -13.14
N ALA A 271 18.34 0.86 -14.14
CA ALA A 271 19.60 1.56 -14.01
C ALA A 271 19.52 2.69 -12.96
N TRP A 272 18.44 3.45 -12.97
CA TRP A 272 18.21 4.49 -11.97
C TRP A 272 18.08 3.93 -10.55
N PHE A 273 17.29 2.88 -10.32
CA PHE A 273 17.17 2.24 -9.00
C PHE A 273 18.53 1.74 -8.48
N ARG A 274 19.40 1.23 -9.36
CA ARG A 274 20.77 0.86 -9.01
C ARG A 274 21.64 2.05 -8.64
N SER A 275 21.48 3.18 -9.33
CA SER A 275 22.31 4.38 -9.12
C SER A 275 22.04 5.07 -7.78
N ILE A 276 20.83 4.96 -7.22
CA ILE A 276 20.47 5.62 -5.95
C ILE A 276 21.02 4.89 -4.71
N GLY A 277 21.58 3.69 -4.87
CA GLY A 277 22.20 2.96 -3.77
C GLY A 277 21.26 2.73 -2.58
N SER A 278 19.99 2.38 -2.82
CA SER A 278 19.03 2.14 -1.75
C SER A 278 19.42 0.93 -0.92
N LYS A 279 19.68 1.15 0.38
CA LYS A 279 19.82 0.05 1.34
C LYS A 279 18.55 -0.77 1.36
N GLY A 280 18.69 -2.08 1.32
CA GLY A 280 17.64 -3.06 1.41
C GLY A 280 17.20 -3.35 2.85
N PRO A 281 16.45 -4.46 3.04
CA PRO A 281 16.09 -4.94 4.37
C PRO A 281 17.33 -5.35 5.15
N SER A 282 17.23 -5.28 6.48
CA SER A 282 18.32 -5.68 7.39
C SER A 282 18.22 -7.12 7.88
N GLY A 283 17.18 -7.84 7.53
CA GLY A 283 16.94 -9.23 7.93
C GLY A 283 15.52 -9.70 7.62
N ALA A 284 15.21 -10.93 8.01
CA ALA A 284 13.94 -11.59 7.73
C ALA A 284 12.70 -10.94 8.37
N LYS A 285 12.89 -10.19 9.46
CA LYS A 285 11.79 -9.46 10.14
C LYS A 285 11.48 -8.10 9.50
N ALA A 286 12.16 -7.74 8.40
CA ALA A 286 11.86 -6.51 7.69
C ALA A 286 10.48 -6.60 7.00
N ARG A 287 9.83 -5.43 6.85
CA ARG A 287 8.48 -5.32 6.25
C ARG A 287 8.36 -5.94 4.84
N TYR A 288 9.47 -6.08 4.11
CA TYR A 288 9.51 -6.75 2.82
C TYR A 288 8.99 -8.20 2.89
N ILE A 289 9.07 -8.83 4.07
CA ILE A 289 8.50 -10.15 4.32
C ILE A 289 7.27 -10.00 5.22
N THR A 290 7.38 -9.32 6.37
CA THR A 290 6.32 -9.29 7.39
C THR A 290 5.07 -8.50 6.98
N GLU A 291 5.13 -7.69 5.94
CA GLU A 291 3.99 -6.95 5.38
C GLU A 291 3.52 -7.56 4.05
N ASP A 292 4.44 -7.75 3.09
CA ASP A 292 4.06 -8.09 1.72
C ASP A 292 3.71 -9.58 1.56
N VAL A 293 4.23 -10.48 2.41
CA VAL A 293 3.81 -11.89 2.38
C VAL A 293 2.38 -12.06 2.89
N PRO A 294 2.04 -11.66 4.14
CA PRO A 294 0.66 -11.82 4.62
C PRO A 294 -0.33 -10.92 3.89
N GLY A 295 0.06 -9.70 3.50
CA GLY A 295 -0.82 -8.75 2.83
C GLY A 295 -1.10 -9.10 1.37
N GLY A 296 -0.11 -9.59 0.63
CA GLY A 296 -0.18 -9.74 -0.82
C GLY A 296 0.01 -11.16 -1.31
N VAL A 297 1.15 -11.83 -0.98
CA VAL A 297 1.44 -13.16 -1.54
C VAL A 297 0.43 -14.21 -1.07
N VAL A 298 -0.05 -14.10 0.18
CA VAL A 298 -1.13 -14.97 0.71
C VAL A 298 -2.42 -14.77 -0.07
N LEU A 299 -2.77 -13.55 -0.45
CA LEU A 299 -3.94 -13.28 -1.30
C LEU A 299 -3.81 -13.97 -2.66
N VAL A 300 -2.64 -13.88 -3.31
CA VAL A 300 -2.35 -14.58 -4.57
C VAL A 300 -2.57 -16.08 -4.43
N SER A 301 -1.98 -16.72 -3.42
CA SER A 301 -2.14 -18.16 -3.16
C SER A 301 -3.61 -18.53 -2.85
N SER A 302 -4.31 -17.73 -2.05
CA SER A 302 -5.71 -17.96 -1.70
C SER A 302 -6.62 -17.90 -2.93
N MET A 303 -6.42 -16.90 -3.80
CA MET A 303 -7.16 -16.78 -5.06
C MET A 303 -6.83 -17.91 -6.02
N GLY A 304 -5.55 -18.26 -6.13
CA GLY A 304 -5.11 -19.39 -6.96
C GLY A 304 -5.86 -20.68 -6.61
N ARG A 305 -5.88 -21.05 -5.33
CA ARG A 305 -6.63 -22.22 -4.83
C ARG A 305 -8.13 -22.12 -5.12
N HIS A 306 -8.74 -20.97 -4.86
CA HIS A 306 -10.19 -20.78 -5.02
C HIS A 306 -10.64 -20.87 -6.48
N TYR A 307 -9.87 -20.29 -7.41
CA TYR A 307 -10.23 -20.24 -8.84
C TYR A 307 -9.55 -21.32 -9.68
N GLY A 308 -8.81 -22.25 -9.06
CA GLY A 308 -8.17 -23.38 -9.74
C GLY A 308 -6.96 -22.97 -10.60
N ILE A 309 -6.23 -21.93 -10.20
CA ILE A 309 -5.00 -21.46 -10.85
C ILE A 309 -3.81 -21.89 -10.00
N PRO A 310 -2.85 -22.69 -10.50
CA PRO A 310 -1.65 -23.06 -9.77
C PRO A 310 -0.80 -21.82 -9.43
N THR A 311 -0.32 -21.75 -8.18
CA THR A 311 0.53 -20.66 -7.68
C THR A 311 1.75 -21.21 -6.93
N PRO A 312 2.57 -22.06 -7.58
CA PRO A 312 3.69 -22.74 -6.89
C PRO A 312 4.76 -21.77 -6.38
N VAL A 313 5.01 -20.66 -7.06
CA VAL A 313 6.01 -19.67 -6.61
C VAL A 313 5.49 -18.90 -5.40
N ALA A 314 4.25 -18.43 -5.42
CA ALA A 314 3.62 -17.79 -4.26
C ALA A 314 3.60 -18.73 -3.04
N ASP A 315 3.24 -20.00 -3.24
CA ASP A 315 3.23 -21.02 -2.18
C ASP A 315 4.62 -21.27 -1.59
N ALA A 316 5.66 -21.32 -2.42
CA ALA A 316 7.05 -21.46 -1.98
C ALA A 316 7.50 -20.24 -1.16
N VAL A 317 7.18 -19.01 -1.59
CA VAL A 317 7.48 -17.78 -0.86
C VAL A 317 6.84 -17.79 0.53
N ILE A 318 5.55 -18.14 0.63
CA ILE A 318 4.83 -18.21 1.91
C ILE A 318 5.46 -19.25 2.83
N SER A 319 5.76 -20.45 2.30
CA SER A 319 6.32 -21.57 3.08
C SER A 319 7.71 -21.24 3.62
N LEU A 320 8.59 -20.67 2.78
CA LEU A 320 9.94 -20.27 3.19
C LEU A 320 9.90 -19.12 4.20
N ALA A 321 9.11 -18.09 3.93
CA ALA A 321 8.94 -16.96 4.87
C ALA A 321 8.43 -17.44 6.24
N GLY A 322 7.45 -18.33 6.23
CA GLY A 322 6.88 -18.91 7.44
C GLY A 322 7.91 -19.71 8.25
N ALA A 323 8.65 -20.61 7.59
CA ALA A 323 9.70 -21.40 8.23
C ALA A 323 10.80 -20.52 8.84
N ILE A 324 11.23 -19.48 8.12
CA ILE A 324 12.30 -18.57 8.56
C ILE A 324 11.83 -17.71 9.75
N ASN A 325 10.61 -17.20 9.72
CA ASN A 325 10.11 -16.30 10.72
C ASN A 325 9.40 -16.99 11.90
N GLY A 326 9.14 -18.28 11.83
CA GLY A 326 8.35 -19.05 12.80
C GLY A 326 6.89 -18.56 12.86
N THR A 327 6.29 -18.22 11.70
CA THR A 327 4.98 -17.56 11.59
C THR A 327 4.11 -18.31 10.57
N ASP A 328 2.86 -18.59 10.91
CA ASP A 328 1.90 -19.10 9.93
C ASP A 328 1.27 -17.95 9.13
N TYR A 329 1.98 -17.51 8.12
CA TYR A 329 1.50 -16.43 7.26
C TYR A 329 0.21 -16.76 6.50
N ARG A 330 -0.16 -18.04 6.33
CA ARG A 330 -1.44 -18.40 5.73
C ARG A 330 -2.61 -18.12 6.65
N ALA A 331 -2.44 -18.38 7.95
CA ALA A 331 -3.45 -18.11 8.96
C ALA A 331 -3.58 -16.61 9.27
N GLU A 332 -2.45 -15.87 9.24
CA GLU A 332 -2.42 -14.45 9.59
C GLU A 332 -2.67 -13.53 8.39
N GLY A 333 -2.63 -14.06 7.17
CA GLY A 333 -2.65 -13.28 5.95
C GLY A 333 -4.05 -12.95 5.42
N ARG A 334 -4.08 -12.09 4.42
CA ARG A 334 -5.31 -11.69 3.72
C ARG A 334 -5.73 -12.77 2.73
N THR A 335 -6.48 -13.74 3.21
CA THR A 335 -7.12 -14.76 2.37
C THR A 335 -8.46 -14.25 1.84
N LEU A 336 -9.09 -14.99 0.90
CA LEU A 336 -10.45 -14.67 0.47
C LEU A 336 -11.44 -14.77 1.61
N GLU A 337 -11.26 -15.73 2.52
CA GLU A 337 -12.07 -15.88 3.74
C GLU A 337 -11.94 -14.66 4.64
N PHE A 338 -10.73 -14.19 4.90
CA PHE A 338 -10.48 -12.99 5.68
C PHE A 338 -11.18 -11.76 5.09
N LEU A 339 -11.20 -11.64 3.76
CA LEU A 339 -11.83 -10.54 3.05
C LEU A 339 -13.35 -10.70 2.92
N GLY A 340 -13.91 -11.86 3.31
CA GLY A 340 -15.31 -12.19 3.09
C GLY A 340 -15.66 -12.42 1.61
N LEU A 341 -14.71 -12.88 0.81
CA LEU A 341 -14.84 -13.12 -0.65
C LEU A 341 -14.92 -14.62 -0.99
N ASP A 342 -14.74 -15.49 0.00
CA ASP A 342 -14.85 -16.93 -0.15
C ASP A 342 -16.25 -17.35 -0.65
N GLY A 343 -16.30 -18.46 -1.38
CA GLY A 343 -17.54 -18.98 -1.95
C GLY A 343 -18.14 -18.16 -3.10
N LEU A 344 -17.52 -17.06 -3.50
CA LEU A 344 -17.96 -16.26 -4.64
C LEU A 344 -17.36 -16.82 -5.94
N GLY A 345 -18.20 -17.21 -6.89
CA GLY A 345 -17.77 -17.40 -8.28
C GLY A 345 -17.35 -16.05 -8.91
N VAL A 346 -16.79 -16.09 -10.11
CA VAL A 346 -16.27 -14.87 -10.78
C VAL A 346 -17.29 -13.75 -10.86
N ASP A 347 -18.52 -14.04 -11.28
CA ASP A 347 -19.57 -13.02 -11.40
C ASP A 347 -19.99 -12.46 -10.04
N GLY A 348 -20.06 -13.32 -9.02
CA GLY A 348 -20.36 -12.93 -7.63
C GLY A 348 -19.25 -12.02 -7.06
N LEU A 349 -18.00 -12.35 -7.30
CA LEU A 349 -16.85 -11.53 -6.92
C LEU A 349 -16.94 -10.14 -7.58
N ARG A 350 -17.16 -10.09 -8.89
CA ARG A 350 -17.27 -8.83 -9.63
C ARG A 350 -18.43 -7.96 -9.14
N ALA A 351 -19.59 -8.58 -8.89
CA ALA A 351 -20.75 -7.90 -8.34
C ALA A 351 -20.47 -7.32 -6.95
N PHE A 352 -19.84 -8.11 -6.06
CA PHE A 352 -19.48 -7.66 -4.72
C PHE A 352 -18.46 -6.49 -4.77
N LEU A 353 -17.39 -6.62 -5.54
CA LEU A 353 -16.40 -5.55 -5.66
C LEU A 353 -17.02 -4.25 -6.19
N ARG A 354 -17.99 -4.37 -7.09
CA ARG A 354 -18.68 -3.21 -7.67
C ARG A 354 -19.61 -2.52 -6.68
N THR A 355 -20.43 -3.29 -5.93
CA THR A 355 -21.55 -2.77 -5.15
C THR A 355 -21.33 -2.77 -3.64
N GLY A 356 -20.31 -3.49 -3.15
CA GLY A 356 -20.10 -3.74 -1.72
C GLY A 356 -21.11 -4.73 -1.10
N LYS A 357 -22.05 -5.26 -1.89
CA LYS A 357 -23.10 -6.16 -1.41
C LYS A 357 -22.88 -7.58 -1.90
N ARG A 358 -22.89 -8.56 -0.99
CA ARG A 358 -22.86 -9.95 -1.41
C ARG A 358 -24.10 -10.27 -2.24
N PRO A 359 -23.95 -10.92 -3.41
CA PRO A 359 -25.08 -11.41 -4.17
C PRO A 359 -25.92 -12.37 -3.29
N VAL A 360 -27.24 -12.18 -3.31
CA VAL A 360 -28.13 -13.15 -2.69
C VAL A 360 -27.96 -14.47 -3.44
N SER A 361 -27.54 -15.53 -2.74
CA SER A 361 -27.51 -16.87 -3.33
C SER A 361 -28.92 -17.18 -3.81
N LYS A 362 -29.12 -17.25 -5.13
CA LYS A 362 -30.35 -17.88 -5.65
C LYS A 362 -30.25 -19.32 -5.18
N GLY A 363 -31.07 -19.66 -4.18
CA GLY A 363 -31.19 -21.03 -3.71
C GLY A 363 -31.40 -21.94 -4.92
N VAL A 364 -30.55 -22.96 -5.02
CA VAL A 364 -30.70 -24.09 -5.94
C VAL A 364 -31.85 -24.95 -5.43
#